data_dbdf2895a72e9df5e72c8f105c0cfc95
#
_entry.id   dbdf2895a72e9df5e72c8f105c0cfc95
#
_cell.length_a   1.000
_cell.length_b   1.000
_cell.length_c   1.000
_cell.angle_alpha   90.00
_cell.angle_beta   90.00
_cell.angle_gamma   90.00
#
_symmetry.space_group_name_H-M   'P 1'
#
loop_
_entity.id
_entity.type
_entity.pdbx_description
1 polymer ?
#
loop_
_entity_poly.entity_id
_entity_poly.type
_entity_poly.pdbx_seq_one_letter_code
_entity_poly.pdbx_strand_id
1 'polypeptide(L)'
;MRKHSGEKKRGSLATKIIMVVCAAVIVSNVFSIMFVLRGAQSQIRSSVKTTMMDMAESSDMLVENAMNTLNQDQLTYDAYAFLLKDVKIDNVDSSYVYLVNEDGTMLYHPTEEKVGQPVENVVVAGLVKQLQNGEHPGNAVVDYDFHGTAKYAAYCIMSNNDIVVVSADESDVLSGLHQVSATAFGVLVGIVLVMCVIAYIVGKRMAKPLVKLGNVVEQMAEGNLNASFDGVKDSNDEIGLIKVRMQHMATMLSDIVEKIREASDHMTASSWELNETSEQTLSANGEISRAVQDVAEGSTNMATSIMDINDNLGTMSSETQVIDSSVHEIKKQAAIVQE
;
A
#
# COMPACT_ATOMS: atom_id res chain seq x y z
N MET A 1 -15.06 -22.87 -29.34
CA MET A 1 -15.91 -22.65 -28.16
C MET A 1 -15.06 -22.84 -26.87
N ARG A 2 -14.38 -21.79 -26.38
CA ARG A 2 -13.70 -21.82 -25.07
C ARG A 2 -14.63 -21.17 -24.06
N LYS A 3 -15.12 -21.96 -23.07
CA LYS A 3 -15.91 -21.46 -21.93
C LYS A 3 -15.12 -20.41 -21.18
N HIS A 4 -15.66 -19.20 -21.09
CA HIS A 4 -15.21 -18.19 -20.10
C HIS A 4 -15.35 -18.77 -18.69
N SER A 5 -14.25 -19.13 -18.11
CA SER A 5 -14.10 -19.45 -16.69
C SER A 5 -14.39 -18.18 -15.91
N GLY A 6 -15.30 -18.31 -14.90
CA GLY A 6 -15.83 -17.20 -14.11
C GLY A 6 -14.78 -16.23 -13.60
N GLU A 7 -14.80 -15.02 -14.10
CA GLU A 7 -14.09 -13.88 -13.55
C GLU A 7 -14.63 -13.61 -12.14
N LYS A 8 -13.89 -14.05 -11.12
CA LYS A 8 -14.07 -13.51 -9.76
C LYS A 8 -14.03 -11.98 -9.90
N LYS A 9 -15.13 -11.29 -9.56
CA LYS A 9 -15.17 -9.82 -9.45
C LYS A 9 -14.00 -9.37 -8.59
N ARG A 10 -12.88 -9.04 -9.21
CA ARG A 10 -11.73 -8.43 -8.54
C ARG A 10 -12.22 -7.07 -8.05
N GLY A 11 -12.29 -6.90 -6.71
CA GLY A 11 -12.68 -5.62 -6.12
C GLY A 11 -11.87 -4.49 -6.75
N SER A 12 -12.55 -3.43 -7.17
CA SER A 12 -11.92 -2.28 -7.82
C SER A 12 -10.72 -1.79 -6.98
N LEU A 13 -9.62 -1.44 -7.63
CA LEU A 13 -8.45 -0.83 -6.98
C LEU A 13 -8.87 0.38 -6.11
N ALA A 14 -9.81 1.19 -6.61
CA ALA A 14 -10.42 2.28 -5.85
C ALA A 14 -11.01 1.80 -4.52
N THR A 15 -11.80 0.74 -4.53
CA THR A 15 -12.44 0.19 -3.32
C THR A 15 -11.40 -0.28 -2.31
N LYS A 16 -10.30 -0.89 -2.77
CA LYS A 16 -9.22 -1.34 -1.88
C LYS A 16 -8.49 -0.17 -1.23
N ILE A 17 -8.16 0.86 -2.02
CA ILE A 17 -7.50 2.07 -1.50
C ILE A 17 -8.42 2.78 -0.50
N ILE A 18 -9.69 2.97 -0.82
CA ILE A 18 -10.67 3.60 0.07
C ILE A 18 -10.77 2.82 1.38
N MET A 19 -10.91 1.48 1.33
CA MET A 19 -10.98 0.66 2.54
C MET A 19 -9.74 0.79 3.42
N VAL A 20 -8.53 0.74 2.85
CA VAL A 20 -7.29 0.87 3.60
C VAL A 20 -7.18 2.24 4.27
N VAL A 21 -7.48 3.32 3.53
CA VAL A 21 -7.44 4.69 4.06
C VAL A 21 -8.48 4.88 5.17
N CYS A 22 -9.73 4.44 4.94
CA CYS A 22 -10.78 4.53 5.96
C CYS A 22 -10.43 3.72 7.22
N ALA A 23 -9.91 2.50 7.07
CA ALA A 23 -9.47 1.68 8.20
C ALA A 23 -8.34 2.37 8.99
N ALA A 24 -7.33 2.90 8.31
CA ALA A 24 -6.22 3.62 8.94
C ALA A 24 -6.69 4.86 9.71
N VAL A 25 -7.62 5.63 9.13
CA VAL A 25 -8.22 6.82 9.77
C VAL A 25 -9.01 6.41 11.02
N ILE A 26 -9.85 5.38 10.94
CA ILE A 26 -10.63 4.91 12.09
C ILE A 26 -9.70 4.45 13.22
N VAL A 27 -8.70 3.62 12.92
CA VAL A 27 -7.74 3.13 13.93
C VAL A 27 -6.99 4.28 14.58
N SER A 28 -6.47 5.23 13.79
CA SER A 28 -5.75 6.41 14.30
C SER A 28 -6.64 7.27 15.21
N ASN A 29 -7.90 7.52 14.82
CA ASN A 29 -8.82 8.33 15.62
C ASN A 29 -9.23 7.62 16.92
N VAL A 30 -9.51 6.31 16.89
CA VAL A 30 -9.82 5.54 18.10
C VAL A 30 -8.65 5.58 19.08
N PHE A 31 -7.42 5.40 18.59
CA PHE A 31 -6.23 5.48 19.44
C PHE A 31 -6.04 6.90 20.03
N SER A 32 -6.23 7.93 19.22
CA SER A 32 -6.13 9.33 19.67
C SER A 32 -7.14 9.67 20.77
N ILE A 33 -8.41 9.26 20.60
CA ILE A 33 -9.44 9.49 21.64
C ILE A 33 -9.13 8.74 22.92
N MET A 34 -8.73 7.47 22.82
CA MET A 34 -8.36 6.68 23.99
C MET A 34 -7.21 7.32 24.77
N PHE A 35 -6.22 7.88 24.06
CA PHE A 35 -5.10 8.60 24.65
C PHE A 35 -5.55 9.89 25.34
N VAL A 36 -6.38 10.70 24.67
CA VAL A 36 -6.90 11.96 25.22
C VAL A 36 -7.78 11.72 26.44
N LEU A 37 -8.70 10.74 26.38
CA LEU A 37 -9.57 10.43 27.52
C LEU A 37 -8.79 9.93 28.74
N ARG A 38 -7.79 9.07 28.55
CA ARG A 38 -6.90 8.65 29.66
C ARG A 38 -6.12 9.83 30.25
N GLY A 39 -5.60 10.70 29.41
CA GLY A 39 -4.91 11.92 29.85
C GLY A 39 -5.83 12.86 30.63
N ALA A 40 -7.04 13.09 30.15
CA ALA A 40 -8.05 13.91 30.82
C ALA A 40 -8.46 13.31 32.16
N GLN A 41 -8.69 11.99 32.22
CA GLN A 41 -9.01 11.29 33.46
C GLN A 41 -7.90 11.41 34.52
N SER A 42 -6.64 11.21 34.12
CA SER A 42 -5.48 11.38 34.99
C SER A 42 -5.35 12.81 35.51
N GLN A 43 -5.56 13.79 34.63
CA GLN A 43 -5.46 15.20 35.00
C GLN A 43 -6.56 15.62 35.97
N ILE A 44 -7.81 15.19 35.73
CA ILE A 44 -8.95 15.49 36.62
C ILE A 44 -8.70 14.86 37.99
N ARG A 45 -8.29 13.59 38.07
CA ARG A 45 -7.93 12.93 39.34
C ARG A 45 -6.87 13.70 40.11
N SER A 46 -5.80 14.08 39.45
CA SER A 46 -4.70 14.84 40.06
C SER A 46 -5.17 16.21 40.57
N SER A 47 -5.91 16.94 39.75
CA SER A 47 -6.43 18.26 40.12
C SER A 47 -7.38 18.20 41.31
N VAL A 48 -8.34 17.25 41.29
CA VAL A 48 -9.29 17.09 42.41
C VAL A 48 -8.58 16.64 43.70
N LYS A 49 -7.62 15.73 43.65
CA LYS A 49 -6.83 15.34 44.80
C LYS A 49 -6.08 16.52 45.43
N THR A 50 -5.49 17.39 44.57
CA THR A 50 -4.85 18.62 45.10
C THR A 50 -5.87 19.56 45.73
N THR A 51 -7.01 19.80 45.08
CA THR A 51 -8.09 20.63 45.62
C THR A 51 -8.61 20.06 46.95
N MET A 52 -8.79 18.75 47.07
CA MET A 52 -9.25 18.09 48.30
C MET A 52 -8.26 18.28 49.44
N MET A 53 -6.95 18.22 49.15
CA MET A 53 -5.92 18.50 50.17
C MET A 53 -5.93 19.96 50.61
N ASP A 54 -5.98 20.90 49.66
CA ASP A 54 -6.06 22.35 49.96
C ASP A 54 -7.31 22.67 50.81
N MET A 55 -8.42 21.98 50.54
CA MET A 55 -9.66 22.11 51.31
C MET A 55 -9.52 21.52 52.70
N ALA A 56 -8.86 20.36 52.85
CA ALA A 56 -8.63 19.76 54.17
C ALA A 56 -7.75 20.67 55.04
N GLU A 57 -6.65 21.18 54.51
CA GLU A 57 -5.75 22.11 55.18
C GLU A 57 -6.43 23.46 55.49
N SER A 58 -7.22 23.99 54.56
CA SER A 58 -8.00 25.21 54.83
C SER A 58 -9.07 25.01 55.92
N SER A 59 -9.72 23.84 55.93
CA SER A 59 -10.70 23.50 56.93
C SER A 59 -10.08 23.32 58.32
N ASP A 60 -8.90 22.68 58.34
CA ASP A 60 -8.06 22.59 59.55
C ASP A 60 -7.76 24.00 60.13
N MET A 61 -7.19 24.88 59.31
CA MET A 61 -6.90 26.25 59.74
C MET A 61 -8.14 27.03 60.21
N LEU A 62 -9.30 26.83 59.55
CA LEU A 62 -10.55 27.48 59.96
C LEU A 62 -11.04 27.00 61.32
N VAL A 63 -10.99 25.69 61.55
CA VAL A 63 -11.41 25.09 62.80
C VAL A 63 -10.43 25.47 63.92
N GLU A 64 -9.12 25.35 63.70
CA GLU A 64 -8.11 25.74 64.69
C GLU A 64 -8.20 27.24 65.09
N ASN A 65 -8.36 28.10 64.11
CA ASN A 65 -8.53 29.54 64.40
C ASN A 65 -9.80 29.83 65.20
N ALA A 66 -10.91 29.11 64.92
CA ALA A 66 -12.13 29.27 65.67
C ALA A 66 -11.99 28.76 67.12
N MET A 67 -11.35 27.58 67.32
CA MET A 67 -11.05 27.02 68.61
C MET A 67 -10.18 27.96 69.46
N ASN A 68 -9.11 28.47 68.84
CA ASN A 68 -8.19 29.43 69.51
C ASN A 68 -8.91 30.76 69.86
N THR A 69 -9.75 31.29 69.00
CA THR A 69 -10.50 32.54 69.21
C THR A 69 -11.51 32.41 70.33
N LEU A 70 -12.16 31.24 70.45
CA LEU A 70 -13.14 30.96 71.47
C LEU A 70 -12.51 30.38 72.77
N ASN A 71 -11.21 30.11 72.76
CA ASN A 71 -10.45 29.47 73.84
C ASN A 71 -11.12 28.16 74.30
N GLN A 72 -11.45 27.34 73.30
CA GLN A 72 -12.13 26.02 73.49
C GLN A 72 -11.31 24.92 72.82
N ASP A 73 -11.17 23.78 73.47
CA ASP A 73 -10.49 22.61 72.91
C ASP A 73 -11.37 21.86 71.88
N GLN A 74 -12.68 22.06 71.94
CA GLN A 74 -13.65 21.56 70.95
C GLN A 74 -14.78 22.57 70.74
N LEU A 75 -15.28 22.69 69.52
CA LEU A 75 -16.42 23.52 69.17
C LEU A 75 -17.74 22.75 69.33
N THR A 76 -18.84 23.47 69.42
CA THR A 76 -20.19 22.87 69.31
C THR A 76 -20.47 22.41 67.90
N TYR A 77 -21.39 21.46 67.74
CA TYR A 77 -21.81 21.00 66.40
C TYR A 77 -22.23 22.16 65.52
N ASP A 78 -23.05 23.11 66.01
CA ASP A 78 -23.49 24.28 65.26
C ASP A 78 -22.33 25.15 64.77
N ALA A 79 -21.28 25.28 65.60
CA ALA A 79 -20.09 26.02 65.20
C ALA A 79 -19.30 25.30 64.07
N TYR A 80 -19.10 23.98 64.21
CA TYR A 80 -18.50 23.20 63.10
C TYR A 80 -19.37 23.26 61.84
N ALA A 81 -20.67 23.09 61.94
CA ALA A 81 -21.60 23.19 60.82
C ALA A 81 -21.53 24.54 60.15
N PHE A 82 -21.45 25.62 60.91
CA PHE A 82 -21.29 26.97 60.35
C PHE A 82 -20.02 27.16 59.53
N LEU A 83 -18.91 26.55 59.97
CA LEU A 83 -17.62 26.65 59.29
C LEU A 83 -17.53 25.72 58.07
N LEU A 84 -18.07 24.49 58.15
CA LEU A 84 -17.73 23.39 57.24
C LEU A 84 -18.86 22.99 56.30
N LYS A 85 -20.14 23.35 56.52
CA LYS A 85 -21.30 22.88 55.74
C LYS A 85 -21.23 23.24 54.26
N ASP A 86 -20.62 24.39 53.93
CA ASP A 86 -20.51 24.91 52.56
C ASP A 86 -19.18 24.57 51.91
N VAL A 87 -18.28 23.88 52.63
CA VAL A 87 -16.99 23.45 52.11
C VAL A 87 -17.18 22.18 51.28
N LYS A 88 -17.22 22.34 49.99
CA LYS A 88 -17.39 21.26 48.99
C LYS A 88 -16.71 21.61 47.69
N ILE A 89 -16.39 20.60 46.89
CA ILE A 89 -15.79 20.77 45.59
C ILE A 89 -16.86 21.21 44.58
N ASP A 90 -16.61 22.26 43.83
CA ASP A 90 -17.53 22.71 42.81
C ASP A 90 -17.85 21.62 41.78
N ASN A 91 -19.12 21.43 41.47
CA ASN A 91 -19.64 20.41 40.57
C ASN A 91 -19.35 18.94 40.98
N VAL A 92 -19.04 18.70 42.25
CA VAL A 92 -18.91 17.33 42.85
C VAL A 92 -19.87 17.24 44.02
N ASP A 93 -21.12 16.87 43.75
CA ASP A 93 -22.22 16.89 44.74
C ASP A 93 -21.97 15.91 45.92
N SER A 94 -21.22 14.85 45.67
CA SER A 94 -20.83 13.87 46.70
C SER A 94 -19.71 14.34 47.61
N SER A 95 -19.11 15.54 47.36
CA SER A 95 -18.03 16.03 48.21
C SER A 95 -18.53 16.68 49.48
N TYR A 96 -17.88 16.38 50.58
CA TYR A 96 -18.18 16.95 51.89
C TYR A 96 -16.99 16.86 52.81
N VAL A 97 -17.01 17.70 53.86
CA VAL A 97 -16.02 17.69 54.96
C VAL A 97 -16.67 17.07 56.18
N TYR A 98 -15.90 16.31 56.94
CA TYR A 98 -16.25 15.83 58.29
C TYR A 98 -15.04 15.86 59.21
N LEU A 99 -15.27 15.83 60.53
CA LEU A 99 -14.25 15.95 61.54
C LEU A 99 -14.38 14.77 62.51
N VAL A 100 -13.25 14.15 62.85
CA VAL A 100 -13.15 13.03 63.77
C VAL A 100 -12.16 13.37 64.83
N ASN A 101 -12.48 13.06 66.13
CA ASN A 101 -11.54 13.29 67.21
C ASN A 101 -10.46 12.17 67.30
N GLU A 102 -9.48 12.35 68.20
CA GLU A 102 -8.39 11.37 68.41
C GLU A 102 -8.87 9.98 68.87
N ASP A 103 -10.09 9.85 69.41
CA ASP A 103 -10.71 8.58 69.80
C ASP A 103 -11.45 7.89 68.66
N GLY A 104 -11.57 8.54 67.50
CA GLY A 104 -12.28 8.04 66.35
C GLY A 104 -13.78 8.34 66.34
N THR A 105 -14.26 9.26 67.18
CA THR A 105 -15.67 9.68 67.24
C THR A 105 -15.87 10.87 66.30
N MET A 106 -16.93 10.87 65.51
CA MET A 106 -17.27 11.98 64.62
C MET A 106 -17.72 13.22 65.39
N LEU A 107 -16.96 14.30 65.30
CA LEU A 107 -17.29 15.61 65.88
C LEU A 107 -18.24 16.39 64.99
N TYR A 108 -18.05 16.27 63.67
CA TYR A 108 -18.90 16.88 62.67
C TYR A 108 -19.07 15.97 61.46
N HIS A 109 -20.28 15.89 60.97
CA HIS A 109 -20.61 15.26 59.69
C HIS A 109 -21.85 15.98 59.10
N PRO A 110 -21.95 16.15 57.76
CA PRO A 110 -23.14 16.75 57.13
C PRO A 110 -24.44 15.99 57.45
N THR A 111 -24.35 14.67 57.65
CA THR A 111 -25.44 13.85 58.17
C THR A 111 -25.36 13.82 59.66
N GLU A 112 -26.22 14.57 60.35
CA GLU A 112 -26.20 14.80 61.80
C GLU A 112 -26.30 13.49 62.63
N GLU A 113 -26.99 12.48 62.08
CA GLU A 113 -27.12 11.15 62.71
C GLU A 113 -25.79 10.41 62.89
N LYS A 114 -24.75 10.79 62.15
CA LYS A 114 -23.41 10.21 62.26
C LYS A 114 -22.56 10.89 63.33
N VAL A 115 -22.94 12.04 63.82
CA VAL A 115 -22.21 12.77 64.86
C VAL A 115 -22.27 12.00 66.18
N GLY A 116 -21.14 11.87 66.87
CA GLY A 116 -21.02 11.07 68.07
C GLY A 116 -20.89 9.55 67.82
N GLN A 117 -20.95 9.11 66.57
CA GLN A 117 -20.72 7.72 66.19
C GLN A 117 -19.26 7.46 65.83
N PRO A 118 -18.75 6.24 65.96
CA PRO A 118 -17.42 5.87 65.50
C PRO A 118 -17.29 6.07 64.00
N VAL A 119 -16.11 6.49 63.54
CA VAL A 119 -15.81 6.65 62.11
C VAL A 119 -15.87 5.32 61.37
N GLU A 120 -16.64 5.27 60.30
CA GLU A 120 -16.81 4.08 59.46
C GLU A 120 -15.74 3.96 58.39
N ASN A 121 -15.08 5.08 58.02
CA ASN A 121 -14.03 5.11 57.00
C ASN A 121 -12.80 4.34 57.52
N VAL A 122 -12.46 3.22 56.85
CA VAL A 122 -11.36 2.33 57.23
C VAL A 122 -10.00 3.00 57.24
N VAL A 123 -9.79 4.01 56.36
CA VAL A 123 -8.55 4.78 56.31
C VAL A 123 -8.43 5.65 57.56
N VAL A 124 -9.48 6.40 57.91
CA VAL A 124 -9.49 7.29 59.09
C VAL A 124 -9.45 6.49 60.37
N ALA A 125 -10.16 5.36 60.45
CA ALA A 125 -10.06 4.44 61.60
C ALA A 125 -8.62 3.87 61.75
N GLY A 126 -7.90 3.69 60.63
CA GLY A 126 -6.48 3.33 60.64
C GLY A 126 -5.59 4.44 61.19
N LEU A 127 -5.85 5.70 60.81
CA LEU A 127 -5.13 6.88 61.29
C LEU A 127 -5.32 7.10 62.77
N VAL A 128 -6.55 6.95 63.28
CA VAL A 128 -6.86 7.02 64.72
C VAL A 128 -6.01 6.01 65.49
N LYS A 129 -5.88 4.77 65.05
CA LYS A 129 -5.02 3.75 65.69
C LYS A 129 -3.54 4.14 65.66
N GLN A 130 -3.06 4.73 64.58
CA GLN A 130 -1.67 5.22 64.48
C GLN A 130 -1.40 6.35 65.49
N LEU A 131 -2.32 7.32 65.57
CA LEU A 131 -2.24 8.43 66.53
C LEU A 131 -2.26 7.89 67.99
N GLN A 132 -3.15 6.94 68.32
CA GLN A 132 -3.21 6.31 69.63
C GLN A 132 -1.94 5.49 69.99
N ASN A 133 -1.21 5.00 68.99
CA ASN A 133 0.10 4.36 69.17
C ASN A 133 1.26 5.36 69.27
N GLY A 134 0.99 6.66 69.21
CA GLY A 134 2.00 7.72 69.25
C GLY A 134 2.72 7.95 67.88
N GLU A 135 2.17 7.43 66.77
CA GLU A 135 2.65 7.72 65.44
C GLU A 135 2.05 9.05 65.00
N HIS A 136 2.78 9.79 64.14
CA HIS A 136 2.30 11.04 63.55
C HIS A 136 2.30 10.92 62.04
N PRO A 137 1.27 10.31 61.43
CA PRO A 137 1.14 10.22 59.98
C PRO A 137 1.00 11.63 59.38
N GLY A 138 1.62 11.84 58.23
CA GLY A 138 1.47 13.12 57.49
C GLY A 138 0.13 13.22 56.78
N ASN A 139 -0.24 14.45 56.40
CA ASN A 139 -1.43 14.71 55.58
C ASN A 139 -1.32 14.00 54.22
N ALA A 140 -2.40 13.40 53.75
CA ALA A 140 -2.40 12.71 52.45
C ALA A 140 -3.79 12.67 51.81
N VAL A 141 -3.81 12.35 50.50
CA VAL A 141 -5.02 11.99 49.78
C VAL A 141 -4.93 10.52 49.38
N VAL A 142 -5.91 9.75 49.73
CA VAL A 142 -5.95 8.31 49.52
C VAL A 142 -7.21 7.90 48.76
N ASP A 143 -7.10 6.80 48.03
CA ASP A 143 -8.21 6.13 47.38
C ASP A 143 -8.69 5.00 48.31
N TYR A 144 -9.98 4.87 48.51
CA TYR A 144 -10.54 3.79 49.35
C TYR A 144 -11.89 3.33 48.81
N ASP A 145 -12.29 2.13 49.20
CA ASP A 145 -13.63 1.62 48.91
C ASP A 145 -14.49 1.78 50.18
N PHE A 146 -15.69 2.34 49.98
CA PHE A 146 -16.69 2.48 51.00
C PHE A 146 -17.96 1.74 50.59
N HIS A 147 -18.18 0.54 51.12
CA HIS A 147 -19.31 -0.32 50.80
C HIS A 147 -19.54 -0.55 49.31
N GLY A 148 -18.45 -0.76 48.55
CA GLY A 148 -18.49 -0.97 47.09
C GLY A 148 -18.48 0.32 46.25
N THR A 149 -18.37 1.49 46.89
CA THR A 149 -18.21 2.79 46.20
C THR A 149 -16.76 3.26 46.34
N ALA A 150 -16.10 3.45 45.19
CA ALA A 150 -14.75 4.02 45.19
C ALA A 150 -14.82 5.51 45.54
N LYS A 151 -14.03 5.92 46.50
CA LYS A 151 -13.99 7.29 47.03
C LYS A 151 -12.56 7.80 47.18
N TYR A 152 -12.42 9.10 47.18
CA TYR A 152 -11.22 9.81 47.62
C TYR A 152 -11.42 10.32 49.05
N ALA A 153 -10.37 10.28 49.88
CA ALA A 153 -10.32 10.96 51.15
C ALA A 153 -9.01 11.75 51.22
N ALA A 154 -9.11 13.06 51.33
CA ALA A 154 -8.01 13.90 51.81
C ALA A 154 -8.14 14.12 53.30
N TYR A 155 -7.10 13.89 54.04
CA TYR A 155 -7.10 14.09 55.49
C TYR A 155 -5.95 14.99 55.96
N CYS A 156 -6.26 15.81 56.92
CA CYS A 156 -5.32 16.67 57.65
C CYS A 156 -5.42 16.39 59.15
N ILE A 157 -4.29 16.21 59.80
CA ILE A 157 -4.22 15.97 61.24
C ILE A 157 -3.96 17.30 61.92
N MET A 158 -4.89 17.71 62.76
CA MET A 158 -4.86 18.93 63.53
C MET A 158 -3.82 18.90 64.66
N SER A 159 -3.48 20.02 65.24
CA SER A 159 -2.50 20.12 66.35
C SER A 159 -2.97 19.38 67.65
N ASN A 160 -4.29 19.19 67.81
CA ASN A 160 -4.86 18.46 68.93
C ASN A 160 -5.16 16.95 68.61
N ASN A 161 -4.60 16.41 67.50
CA ASN A 161 -4.84 15.08 66.96
C ASN A 161 -6.25 14.79 66.42
N ASP A 162 -7.11 15.79 66.32
CA ASP A 162 -8.35 15.62 65.55
C ASP A 162 -8.03 15.52 64.02
N ILE A 163 -8.91 14.89 63.29
CA ILE A 163 -8.69 14.62 61.86
C ILE A 163 -9.79 15.29 61.04
N VAL A 164 -9.40 16.26 60.24
CA VAL A 164 -10.26 16.83 59.18
C VAL A 164 -10.20 15.95 57.94
N VAL A 165 -11.33 15.58 57.42
CA VAL A 165 -11.43 14.71 56.23
C VAL A 165 -12.35 15.34 55.19
N VAL A 166 -11.85 15.46 53.98
CA VAL A 166 -12.63 15.81 52.79
C VAL A 166 -12.85 14.52 51.99
N SER A 167 -14.10 14.18 51.73
CA SER A 167 -14.47 12.94 51.01
C SER A 167 -15.23 13.29 49.74
N ALA A 168 -15.00 12.52 48.65
CA ALA A 168 -15.76 12.60 47.41
C ALA A 168 -15.84 11.25 46.71
N ASP A 169 -16.90 11.00 45.97
CA ASP A 169 -17.07 9.79 45.18
C ASP A 169 -16.25 9.90 43.89
N GLU A 170 -15.47 8.87 43.56
CA GLU A 170 -14.69 8.84 42.31
C GLU A 170 -15.58 8.97 41.07
N SER A 171 -16.73 8.31 41.06
CA SER A 171 -17.70 8.35 39.95
C SER A 171 -18.23 9.77 39.69
N ASP A 172 -18.45 10.55 40.76
CA ASP A 172 -18.94 11.91 40.68
C ASP A 172 -17.85 12.87 40.22
N VAL A 173 -16.67 12.74 40.76
CA VAL A 173 -15.46 13.47 40.28
C VAL A 173 -15.22 13.28 38.78
N LEU A 174 -15.47 12.05 38.28
CA LEU A 174 -15.28 11.73 36.86
C LEU A 174 -16.54 11.95 35.99
N SER A 175 -17.65 12.38 36.58
CA SER A 175 -18.92 12.57 35.87
C SER A 175 -18.81 13.54 34.69
N GLY A 176 -18.03 14.60 34.83
CA GLY A 176 -17.76 15.58 33.76
C GLY A 176 -17.10 14.97 32.53
N LEU A 177 -16.41 13.82 32.67
CA LEU A 177 -15.83 13.12 31.52
C LEU A 177 -16.87 12.53 30.56
N HIS A 178 -18.07 12.21 31.03
CA HIS A 178 -19.14 11.71 30.16
C HIS A 178 -19.55 12.75 29.10
N GLN A 179 -19.63 14.01 29.48
CA GLN A 179 -19.96 15.09 28.56
C GLN A 179 -18.80 15.35 27.56
N VAL A 180 -17.56 15.33 28.05
CA VAL A 180 -16.36 15.47 27.22
C VAL A 180 -16.25 14.30 26.25
N SER A 181 -16.52 13.07 26.70
CA SER A 181 -16.47 11.88 25.85
C SER A 181 -17.55 11.88 24.77
N ALA A 182 -18.77 12.33 25.07
CA ALA A 182 -19.85 12.44 24.08
C ALA A 182 -19.53 13.48 23.00
N THR A 183 -18.98 14.63 23.39
CA THR A 183 -18.55 15.67 22.45
C THR A 183 -17.37 15.17 21.58
N ALA A 184 -16.38 14.53 22.18
CA ALA A 184 -15.24 13.95 21.48
C ALA A 184 -15.67 12.88 20.47
N PHE A 185 -16.65 12.04 20.83
CA PHE A 185 -17.24 11.05 19.94
C PHE A 185 -17.96 11.70 18.75
N GLY A 186 -18.73 12.76 18.98
CA GLY A 186 -19.39 13.51 17.91
C GLY A 186 -18.40 14.11 16.91
N VAL A 187 -17.32 14.71 17.41
CA VAL A 187 -16.22 15.25 16.57
C VAL A 187 -15.53 14.14 15.78
N LEU A 188 -15.26 12.98 16.40
CA LEU A 188 -14.68 11.82 15.72
C LEU A 188 -15.54 11.38 14.54
N VAL A 189 -16.84 11.19 14.75
CA VAL A 189 -17.76 10.77 13.69
C VAL A 189 -17.73 11.79 12.54
N GLY A 190 -17.72 13.09 12.85
CA GLY A 190 -17.59 14.15 11.86
C GLY A 190 -16.29 14.04 11.03
N ILE A 191 -15.15 13.86 11.68
CA ILE A 191 -13.85 13.72 11.01
C ILE A 191 -13.83 12.46 10.13
N VAL A 192 -14.32 11.32 10.63
CA VAL A 192 -14.37 10.06 9.86
C VAL A 192 -15.22 10.22 8.61
N LEU A 193 -16.40 10.85 8.71
CA LEU A 193 -17.27 11.10 7.56
C LEU A 193 -16.58 11.98 6.51
N VAL A 194 -15.97 13.09 6.91
CA VAL A 194 -15.22 13.97 6.00
C VAL A 194 -14.08 13.22 5.31
N MET A 195 -13.30 12.45 6.06
CA MET A 195 -12.18 11.68 5.51
C MET A 195 -12.64 10.56 4.58
N CYS A 196 -13.77 9.91 4.86
CA CYS A 196 -14.37 8.92 3.95
C CYS A 196 -14.81 9.56 2.62
N VAL A 197 -15.38 10.76 2.66
CA VAL A 197 -15.76 11.50 1.44
C VAL A 197 -14.51 11.87 0.63
N ILE A 198 -13.48 12.40 1.27
CA ILE A 198 -12.20 12.72 0.62
C ILE A 198 -11.57 11.47 0.00
N ALA A 199 -11.48 10.38 0.76
CA ALA A 199 -10.93 9.10 0.28
C ALA A 199 -11.71 8.56 -0.92
N TYR A 200 -13.05 8.68 -0.93
CA TYR A 200 -13.90 8.28 -2.04
C TYR A 200 -13.60 9.12 -3.31
N ILE A 201 -13.53 10.46 -3.17
CA ILE A 201 -13.24 11.36 -4.30
C ILE A 201 -11.85 11.08 -4.88
N VAL A 202 -10.81 11.01 -4.02
CA VAL A 202 -9.43 10.77 -4.43
C VAL A 202 -9.28 9.37 -5.04
N GLY A 203 -9.82 8.34 -4.38
CA GLY A 203 -9.74 6.96 -4.86
C GLY A 203 -10.39 6.80 -6.23
N LYS A 204 -11.55 7.44 -6.46
CA LYS A 204 -12.25 7.41 -7.75
C LYS A 204 -11.49 8.21 -8.83
N ARG A 205 -10.88 9.35 -8.44
CA ARG A 205 -10.10 10.19 -9.35
C ARG A 205 -8.81 9.52 -9.83
N MET A 206 -8.16 8.73 -8.97
CA MET A 206 -6.94 7.98 -9.31
C MET A 206 -7.22 6.66 -10.04
N ALA A 207 -8.21 5.90 -9.61
CA ALA A 207 -8.45 4.56 -10.16
C ALA A 207 -9.12 4.59 -11.54
N LYS A 208 -9.98 5.56 -11.82
CA LYS A 208 -10.72 5.63 -13.08
C LYS A 208 -9.82 5.77 -14.33
N PRO A 209 -8.79 6.62 -14.34
CA PRO A 209 -7.82 6.68 -15.44
C PRO A 209 -7.02 5.39 -15.61
N LEU A 210 -6.58 4.76 -14.51
CA LEU A 210 -5.81 3.51 -14.56
C LEU A 210 -6.59 2.35 -15.18
N VAL A 211 -7.90 2.21 -14.86
CA VAL A 211 -8.76 1.22 -15.50
C VAL A 211 -8.88 1.49 -17.00
N LYS A 212 -9.01 2.76 -17.41
CA LYS A 212 -9.08 3.10 -18.83
C LYS A 212 -7.77 2.78 -19.55
N LEU A 213 -6.63 3.09 -18.95
CA LEU A 213 -5.31 2.72 -19.50
C LEU A 213 -5.18 1.19 -19.63
N GLY A 214 -5.67 0.43 -18.63
CA GLY A 214 -5.72 -1.02 -18.71
C GLY A 214 -6.50 -1.54 -19.92
N ASN A 215 -7.66 -0.95 -20.21
CA ASN A 215 -8.47 -1.31 -21.37
C ASN A 215 -7.77 -0.96 -22.70
N VAL A 216 -7.01 0.14 -22.75
CA VAL A 216 -6.21 0.48 -23.93
C VAL A 216 -5.09 -0.53 -24.16
N VAL A 217 -4.41 -0.96 -23.09
CA VAL A 217 -3.39 -2.04 -23.16
C VAL A 217 -4.00 -3.33 -23.68
N GLU A 218 -5.19 -3.68 -23.20
CA GLU A 218 -5.91 -4.88 -23.66
C GLU A 218 -6.22 -4.82 -25.16
N GLN A 219 -6.72 -3.68 -25.65
CA GLN A 219 -6.93 -3.47 -27.09
C GLN A 219 -5.62 -3.57 -27.90
N MET A 220 -4.53 -3.00 -27.38
CA MET A 220 -3.22 -3.11 -28.03
C MET A 220 -2.73 -4.58 -28.07
N ALA A 221 -2.96 -5.34 -26.99
CA ALA A 221 -2.62 -6.76 -26.94
C ALA A 221 -3.46 -7.63 -27.91
N GLU A 222 -4.68 -7.19 -28.24
CA GLU A 222 -5.53 -7.78 -29.27
C GLU A 222 -5.15 -7.35 -30.70
N GLY A 223 -4.11 -6.53 -30.85
CA GLY A 223 -3.60 -6.06 -32.15
C GLY A 223 -4.15 -4.71 -32.61
N ASN A 224 -5.02 -4.05 -31.83
CA ASN A 224 -5.48 -2.70 -32.14
C ASN A 224 -4.49 -1.65 -31.67
N LEU A 225 -3.48 -1.37 -32.48
CA LEU A 225 -2.45 -0.35 -32.17
C LEU A 225 -2.98 1.09 -32.30
N ASN A 226 -4.15 1.29 -32.93
CA ASN A 226 -4.84 2.58 -33.04
C ASN A 226 -5.84 2.84 -31.90
N ALA A 227 -5.70 2.13 -30.75
CA ALA A 227 -6.58 2.31 -29.60
C ALA A 227 -6.52 3.77 -29.11
N SER A 228 -7.72 4.38 -28.89
CA SER A 228 -7.81 5.78 -28.48
C SER A 228 -7.50 5.96 -27.00
N PHE A 229 -6.68 6.95 -26.68
CA PHE A 229 -6.38 7.42 -25.32
C PHE A 229 -7.29 8.59 -24.87
N ASP A 230 -8.27 9.01 -25.67
CA ASP A 230 -9.14 10.18 -25.40
C ASP A 230 -9.97 10.03 -24.13
N GLY A 231 -10.23 8.81 -23.72
CA GLY A 231 -10.91 8.54 -22.45
C GLY A 231 -10.08 8.79 -21.20
N VAL A 232 -8.77 8.99 -21.32
CA VAL A 232 -7.84 9.26 -20.21
C VAL A 232 -7.50 10.74 -20.20
N LYS A 233 -7.96 11.44 -19.16
CA LYS A 233 -7.76 12.89 -19.01
C LYS A 233 -6.25 13.20 -18.92
N ASP A 234 -5.82 14.28 -19.57
CA ASP A 234 -4.47 14.79 -19.40
C ASP A 234 -4.26 15.26 -17.97
N SER A 235 -3.19 14.79 -17.36
CA SER A 235 -2.79 15.11 -16.00
C SER A 235 -1.28 15.34 -15.97
N ASN A 236 -0.83 16.27 -15.10
CA ASN A 236 0.60 16.54 -14.89
C ASN A 236 1.20 15.66 -13.77
N ASP A 237 0.58 14.53 -13.47
CA ASP A 237 1.02 13.54 -12.50
C ASP A 237 1.58 12.28 -13.17
N GLU A 238 1.89 11.27 -12.38
CA GLU A 238 2.41 9.98 -12.83
C GLU A 238 1.44 9.27 -13.79
N ILE A 239 0.14 9.49 -13.64
CA ILE A 239 -0.89 8.91 -14.52
C ILE A 239 -0.81 9.52 -15.92
N GLY A 240 -0.62 10.84 -16.00
CA GLY A 240 -0.39 11.53 -17.26
C GLY A 240 0.91 11.07 -17.95
N LEU A 241 1.97 10.89 -17.16
CA LEU A 241 3.23 10.36 -17.68
C LEU A 241 3.07 8.94 -18.26
N ILE A 242 2.35 8.06 -17.56
CA ILE A 242 2.04 6.71 -18.06
C ILE A 242 1.27 6.79 -19.39
N LYS A 243 0.25 7.66 -19.50
CA LYS A 243 -0.51 7.87 -20.75
C LYS A 243 0.43 8.20 -21.91
N VAL A 244 1.31 9.21 -21.74
CA VAL A 244 2.25 9.65 -22.79
C VAL A 244 3.20 8.53 -23.18
N ARG A 245 3.75 7.78 -22.22
CA ARG A 245 4.66 6.66 -22.51
C ARG A 245 3.97 5.53 -23.24
N MET A 246 2.71 5.24 -22.91
CA MET A 246 1.93 4.22 -23.60
C MET A 246 1.55 4.65 -25.03
N GLN A 247 1.23 5.94 -25.25
CA GLN A 247 1.01 6.47 -26.59
C GLN A 247 2.26 6.31 -27.46
N HIS A 248 3.44 6.68 -26.91
CA HIS A 248 4.70 6.50 -27.62
C HIS A 248 4.98 5.02 -27.95
N MET A 249 4.69 4.11 -27.02
CA MET A 249 4.83 2.67 -27.24
C MET A 249 3.90 2.18 -28.36
N ALA A 250 2.64 2.63 -28.39
CA ALA A 250 1.69 2.29 -29.44
C ALA A 250 2.19 2.74 -30.83
N THR A 251 2.70 3.98 -30.92
CA THR A 251 3.28 4.53 -32.16
C THR A 251 4.48 3.70 -32.61
N MET A 252 5.41 3.38 -31.70
CA MET A 252 6.58 2.57 -32.05
C MET A 252 6.20 1.16 -32.53
N LEU A 253 5.22 0.52 -31.88
CA LEU A 253 4.73 -0.79 -32.31
C LEU A 253 4.07 -0.72 -33.70
N SER A 254 3.29 0.33 -33.97
CA SER A 254 2.70 0.56 -35.30
C SER A 254 3.76 0.69 -36.36
N ASP A 255 4.82 1.46 -36.10
CA ASP A 255 5.98 1.66 -37.00
C ASP A 255 6.72 0.34 -37.29
N ILE A 256 6.88 -0.49 -36.27
CA ILE A 256 7.50 -1.83 -36.41
C ILE A 256 6.63 -2.72 -37.30
N VAL A 257 5.31 -2.75 -37.08
CA VAL A 257 4.40 -3.56 -37.88
C VAL A 257 4.40 -3.11 -39.34
N GLU A 258 4.44 -1.79 -39.58
CA GLU A 258 4.52 -1.25 -40.95
C GLU A 258 5.82 -1.68 -41.64
N LYS A 259 6.98 -1.55 -40.97
CA LYS A 259 8.26 -2.01 -41.50
C LYS A 259 8.31 -3.51 -41.80
N ILE A 260 7.67 -4.32 -40.93
CA ILE A 260 7.55 -5.77 -41.16
C ILE A 260 6.72 -6.03 -42.40
N ARG A 261 5.63 -5.27 -42.64
CA ARG A 261 4.80 -5.37 -43.82
C ARG A 261 5.55 -5.01 -45.07
N GLU A 262 6.26 -3.87 -45.08
CA GLU A 262 7.13 -3.44 -46.20
C GLU A 262 8.19 -4.50 -46.49
N ALA A 263 8.86 -5.03 -45.49
CA ALA A 263 9.84 -6.09 -45.67
C ALA A 263 9.22 -7.39 -46.22
N SER A 264 8.00 -7.73 -45.79
CA SER A 264 7.26 -8.90 -46.34
C SER A 264 6.89 -8.68 -47.80
N ASP A 265 6.43 -7.49 -48.18
CA ASP A 265 6.10 -7.15 -49.56
C ASP A 265 7.35 -7.21 -50.44
N HIS A 266 8.49 -6.67 -49.95
CA HIS A 266 9.78 -6.77 -50.64
C HIS A 266 10.23 -8.23 -50.79
N MET A 267 10.10 -9.07 -49.76
CA MET A 267 10.43 -10.47 -49.82
C MET A 267 9.57 -11.23 -50.84
N THR A 268 8.29 -10.88 -50.93
CA THR A 268 7.37 -11.44 -51.90
C THR A 268 7.81 -11.08 -53.32
N ALA A 269 8.11 -9.77 -53.58
CA ALA A 269 8.60 -9.32 -54.88
C ALA A 269 9.93 -10.02 -55.26
N SER A 270 10.89 -10.07 -54.36
CA SER A 270 12.17 -10.78 -54.58
C SER A 270 11.99 -12.29 -54.85
N SER A 271 11.00 -12.92 -54.23
CA SER A 271 10.66 -14.31 -54.48
C SER A 271 10.11 -14.54 -55.87
N TRP A 272 9.30 -13.60 -56.40
CA TRP A 272 8.82 -13.64 -57.75
C TRP A 272 9.97 -13.49 -58.77
N GLU A 273 10.85 -12.50 -58.54
CA GLU A 273 12.04 -12.27 -59.39
C GLU A 273 12.97 -13.47 -59.39
N LEU A 274 13.20 -14.09 -58.25
CA LEU A 274 13.99 -15.33 -58.11
C LEU A 274 13.39 -16.48 -58.91
N ASN A 275 12.04 -16.63 -58.84
CA ASN A 275 11.32 -17.67 -59.64
C ASN A 275 11.49 -17.44 -61.12
N GLU A 276 11.32 -16.17 -61.62
CA GLU A 276 11.51 -15.81 -63.01
C GLU A 276 12.95 -16.09 -63.48
N THR A 277 13.93 -15.68 -62.69
CA THR A 277 15.36 -15.94 -62.98
C THR A 277 15.66 -17.45 -63.00
N SER A 278 15.03 -18.24 -62.15
CA SER A 278 15.15 -19.71 -62.12
C SER A 278 14.58 -20.34 -63.42
N GLU A 279 13.42 -19.88 -63.88
CA GLU A 279 12.82 -20.34 -65.15
C GLU A 279 13.69 -19.98 -66.36
N GLN A 280 14.25 -18.73 -66.39
CA GLN A 280 15.18 -18.33 -67.45
C GLN A 280 16.46 -19.17 -67.42
N THR A 281 17.00 -19.47 -66.24
CA THR A 281 18.17 -20.34 -66.11
C THR A 281 17.88 -21.77 -66.58
N LEU A 282 16.70 -22.29 -66.26
CA LEU A 282 16.29 -23.62 -66.76
C LEU A 282 16.18 -23.63 -68.28
N SER A 283 15.61 -22.58 -68.89
CA SER A 283 15.53 -22.44 -70.34
C SER A 283 16.90 -22.37 -71.00
N ALA A 284 17.82 -21.52 -70.48
CA ALA A 284 19.18 -21.43 -70.94
C ALA A 284 19.98 -22.75 -70.81
N ASN A 285 19.82 -23.47 -69.73
CA ASN A 285 20.39 -24.79 -69.53
C ASN A 285 19.85 -25.83 -70.58
N GLY A 286 18.57 -25.70 -70.96
CA GLY A 286 17.99 -26.50 -72.01
C GLY A 286 18.61 -26.19 -73.40
N GLU A 287 18.88 -24.93 -73.70
CA GLU A 287 19.58 -24.52 -74.92
C GLU A 287 21.04 -24.98 -74.95
N ILE A 288 21.74 -24.79 -73.85
CA ILE A 288 23.12 -25.29 -73.70
C ILE A 288 23.18 -26.82 -73.90
N SER A 289 22.23 -27.55 -73.33
CA SER A 289 22.15 -29.01 -73.48
C SER A 289 22.00 -29.44 -74.94
N ARG A 290 21.15 -28.71 -75.72
CA ARG A 290 21.00 -28.96 -77.14
C ARG A 290 22.26 -28.64 -77.91
N ALA A 291 22.90 -27.50 -77.63
CA ALA A 291 24.14 -27.11 -78.27
C ALA A 291 25.26 -28.15 -77.97
N VAL A 292 25.34 -28.68 -76.80
CA VAL A 292 26.28 -29.76 -76.45
C VAL A 292 25.98 -31.05 -77.26
N GLN A 293 24.72 -31.37 -77.44
CA GLN A 293 24.29 -32.51 -78.28
C GLN A 293 24.70 -32.31 -79.74
N ASP A 294 24.46 -31.12 -80.24
CA ASP A 294 24.82 -30.78 -81.68
C ASP A 294 26.34 -30.88 -81.90
N VAL A 295 27.13 -30.38 -80.90
CA VAL A 295 28.61 -30.52 -80.93
C VAL A 295 29.04 -32.00 -80.84
N ALA A 296 28.40 -32.80 -80.11
CA ALA A 296 28.70 -34.25 -79.97
C ALA A 296 28.38 -34.95 -81.33
N GLU A 297 27.23 -34.64 -81.92
CA GLU A 297 26.85 -35.21 -83.23
C GLU A 297 27.81 -34.72 -84.31
N GLY A 298 28.14 -33.43 -84.36
CA GLY A 298 29.13 -32.85 -85.27
C GLY A 298 30.49 -33.50 -85.11
N SER A 299 30.91 -33.74 -83.92
CA SER A 299 32.16 -34.47 -83.62
C SER A 299 32.16 -35.92 -84.13
N THR A 300 31.05 -36.59 -84.02
CA THR A 300 30.88 -37.95 -84.53
C THR A 300 30.90 -37.99 -86.05
N ASN A 301 30.24 -37.04 -86.71
CA ASN A 301 30.28 -36.85 -88.20
C ASN A 301 31.70 -36.51 -88.66
N MET A 302 32.40 -35.68 -87.95
CA MET A 302 33.80 -35.35 -88.21
C MET A 302 34.71 -36.57 -88.09
N ALA A 303 34.54 -37.39 -87.08
CA ALA A 303 35.28 -38.63 -86.92
C ALA A 303 35.02 -39.59 -88.10
N THR A 304 33.77 -39.71 -88.54
CA THR A 304 33.41 -40.50 -89.74
C THR A 304 34.04 -39.95 -90.98
N SER A 305 34.02 -38.64 -91.21
CA SER A 305 34.67 -37.98 -92.34
C SER A 305 36.18 -38.20 -92.34
N ILE A 306 36.82 -38.16 -91.20
CA ILE A 306 38.27 -38.46 -91.04
C ILE A 306 38.56 -39.95 -91.38
N MET A 307 37.69 -40.86 -91.07
CA MET A 307 37.86 -42.29 -91.48
C MET A 307 37.72 -42.42 -92.98
N ASP A 308 36.71 -41.77 -93.62
CA ASP A 308 36.54 -41.78 -95.08
C ASP A 308 37.75 -41.14 -95.80
N ILE A 309 38.31 -40.04 -95.27
CA ILE A 309 39.52 -39.44 -95.79
C ILE A 309 40.71 -40.38 -95.72
N ASN A 310 40.89 -41.11 -94.56
CA ASN A 310 41.93 -42.07 -94.37
C ASN A 310 41.79 -43.26 -95.35
N ASP A 311 40.60 -43.74 -95.60
CA ASP A 311 40.32 -44.80 -96.55
C ASP A 311 40.62 -44.31 -98.00
N ASN A 312 40.19 -43.09 -98.32
CA ASN A 312 40.53 -42.48 -99.65
C ASN A 312 42.06 -42.29 -99.82
N LEU A 313 42.77 -41.86 -98.72
CA LEU A 313 44.25 -41.80 -98.74
C LEU A 313 44.89 -43.17 -98.93
N GLY A 314 44.30 -44.17 -98.26
CA GLY A 314 44.78 -45.58 -98.49
C GLY A 314 44.60 -46.05 -99.92
N THR A 315 43.44 -45.77 -100.53
CA THR A 315 43.17 -46.04 -101.98
C THR A 315 44.11 -45.26 -102.88
N MET A 316 44.25 -43.95 -102.60
CA MET A 316 45.22 -43.15 -103.43
C MET A 316 46.65 -43.53 -103.30
N SER A 317 47.11 -44.05 -102.14
CA SER A 317 48.40 -44.64 -101.91
C SER A 317 48.58 -45.93 -102.74
N SER A 318 47.57 -46.77 -102.77
CA SER A 318 47.50 -47.97 -103.60
C SER A 318 47.54 -47.64 -105.10
N GLU A 319 46.75 -46.73 -105.52
CA GLU A 319 46.74 -46.26 -106.90
C GLU A 319 48.09 -45.64 -107.33
N THR A 320 48.67 -44.81 -106.43
CA THR A 320 50.07 -44.27 -106.61
C THR A 320 51.12 -45.37 -106.82
N GLN A 321 50.96 -46.43 -105.99
CA GLN A 321 51.84 -47.59 -106.12
C GLN A 321 51.65 -48.32 -107.46
N VAL A 322 50.43 -48.47 -107.98
CA VAL A 322 50.15 -49.02 -109.27
C VAL A 322 50.69 -48.13 -110.39
N ILE A 323 50.54 -46.78 -110.28
CA ILE A 323 51.14 -45.81 -111.22
C ILE A 323 52.64 -45.95 -111.18
N ASP A 324 53.34 -46.01 -110.01
CA ASP A 324 54.76 -46.16 -109.93
C ASP A 324 55.23 -47.50 -110.60
N SER A 325 54.48 -48.53 -110.38
CA SER A 325 54.74 -49.86 -111.01
C SER A 325 54.61 -49.77 -112.56
N SER A 326 53.54 -49.03 -113.04
CA SER A 326 53.30 -48.82 -114.49
C SER A 326 54.41 -47.95 -115.13
N VAL A 327 54.81 -46.89 -114.36
CA VAL A 327 55.93 -46.03 -114.87
C VAL A 327 57.27 -46.84 -114.93
N HIS A 328 57.48 -47.73 -113.96
CA HIS A 328 58.60 -48.64 -113.95
C HIS A 328 58.59 -49.59 -115.15
N GLU A 329 57.43 -50.13 -115.48
CA GLU A 329 57.23 -51.03 -116.62
C GLU A 329 57.38 -50.26 -117.92
N ILE A 330 56.88 -49.04 -118.05
CA ILE A 330 57.06 -48.12 -119.21
C ILE A 330 58.55 -47.77 -119.39
N LYS A 331 59.27 -47.45 -118.33
CA LYS A 331 60.70 -47.22 -118.37
C LYS A 331 61.47 -48.47 -118.88
N LYS A 332 61.05 -49.63 -118.39
CA LYS A 332 61.65 -50.93 -118.82
C LYS A 332 61.39 -51.18 -120.33
N GLN A 333 60.13 -50.93 -120.83
CA GLN A 333 59.81 -51.06 -122.23
C GLN A 333 60.50 -49.99 -123.04
N ALA A 334 60.64 -48.73 -122.59
CA ALA A 334 61.40 -47.67 -123.34
C ALA A 334 62.89 -48.03 -123.45
N ALA A 335 63.47 -48.69 -122.48
CA ALA A 335 64.89 -49.16 -122.52
C ALA A 335 65.01 -50.26 -123.55
N ILE A 336 63.98 -51.10 -123.79
CA ILE A 336 64.03 -52.19 -124.83
C ILE A 336 63.86 -51.63 -126.26
N VAL A 337 63.26 -50.48 -126.43
CA VAL A 337 63.07 -49.83 -127.77
C VAL A 337 64.33 -49.01 -128.20
N GLN A 338 65.30 -48.74 -127.25
CA GLN A 338 66.55 -48.05 -127.53
C GLN A 338 67.72 -48.96 -127.86
N GLU A 339 67.54 -50.25 -127.87
CA GLU A 339 68.43 -51.18 -128.45
C GLU A 339 67.98 -51.61 -129.84
#